data_fe3888b1eaee10497ca0b73855bad3ae
#
_entry.id   fe3888b1eaee10497ca0b73855bad3ae
#
_cell.length_a   1.000
_cell.length_b   1.000
_cell.length_c   1.000
_cell.angle_alpha   90.00
_cell.angle_beta   90.00
_cell.angle_gamma   90.00
#
_symmetry.space_group_name_H-M   'P 1'
#
loop_
_entity.id
_entity.type
_entity.pdbx_description
1 polymer ?
#
loop_
_entity_poly.entity_id
_entity_poly.type
_entity_poly.pdbx_seq_one_letter_code
_entity_poly.pdbx_strand_id
1 'polypeptide(L)'
;MKLGLSSYTFGWSVGVRGHEPAHPLDEQGLLDLCQTHGLKLLQIGDNLPLHTFDEAQLERLVVRAAQEGVQLEIGARRFTLERVDLYSAIARRLGAKLIRFVIDDADYHPTPEAVSEILRQCVPLLDGLTLGIENHDRFPAATLREMIESTGSNRIGVCLDTANSLGAGEGLDTVLRELAPLTVNLHIKDFHIARVPHLMGFTVEGRPAGQGSLDVPHLLKQLAPLRRCETAVLELWTPPERTLEDTIAKEAVWAGQSLDYLKPFFS
;
A
#
# COMPACT_ATOMS: atom_id res chain seq x y z
N MET A 1 -15.08 1.75 6.43
CA MET A 1 -13.76 1.73 5.75
C MET A 1 -14.02 1.85 4.26
N LYS A 2 -13.30 2.71 3.54
CA LYS A 2 -13.47 2.93 2.09
C LYS A 2 -12.50 2.03 1.33
N LEU A 3 -13.00 1.30 0.30
CA LEU A 3 -12.16 0.51 -0.60
C LEU A 3 -11.67 1.36 -1.76
N GLY A 4 -10.41 1.20 -2.15
CA GLY A 4 -9.77 1.85 -3.27
C GLY A 4 -8.80 0.98 -4.04
N LEU A 5 -8.16 1.59 -5.04
CA LEU A 5 -7.03 1.03 -5.76
C LEU A 5 -5.72 1.58 -5.21
N SER A 6 -4.67 0.77 -5.29
CA SER A 6 -3.28 1.20 -5.24
C SER A 6 -2.68 1.20 -6.65
N SER A 7 -1.67 2.01 -6.89
CA SER A 7 -0.85 1.84 -8.11
C SER A 7 -0.17 0.47 -8.18
N TYR A 8 -0.02 -0.21 -7.03
CA TYR A 8 0.43 -1.60 -6.93
C TYR A 8 -0.67 -2.65 -7.20
N THR A 9 -1.94 -2.23 -7.39
CA THR A 9 -2.95 -3.13 -8.00
C THR A 9 -2.56 -3.49 -9.43
N PHE A 10 -1.85 -2.57 -10.10
CA PHE A 10 -1.44 -2.67 -11.50
C PHE A 10 0.08 -2.47 -11.65
N GLY A 11 0.86 -3.16 -10.78
CA GLY A 11 2.30 -3.00 -10.72
C GLY A 11 3.02 -3.30 -12.04
N TRP A 12 2.61 -4.33 -12.77
CA TRP A 12 3.17 -4.67 -14.08
C TRP A 12 2.75 -3.67 -15.17
N SER A 13 1.52 -3.17 -15.10
CA SER A 13 1.02 -2.16 -16.04
C SER A 13 1.70 -0.81 -15.83
N VAL A 14 2.01 -0.42 -14.60
CA VAL A 14 2.80 0.78 -14.27
C VAL A 14 4.25 0.60 -14.70
N GLY A 15 4.82 -0.56 -14.43
CA GLY A 15 6.19 -0.94 -14.79
C GLY A 15 6.98 -1.47 -13.61
N VAL A 16 7.57 -2.63 -13.82
CA VAL A 16 8.53 -3.26 -12.92
C VAL A 16 9.92 -3.09 -13.51
N ARG A 17 10.90 -2.77 -12.69
CA ARG A 17 12.28 -2.54 -13.14
C ARG A 17 12.79 -3.70 -14.00
N GLY A 18 13.20 -3.39 -15.22
CA GLY A 18 13.64 -4.37 -16.22
C GLY A 18 12.48 -5.04 -16.99
N HIS A 19 11.24 -4.63 -16.73
CA HIS A 19 10.03 -5.12 -17.39
C HIS A 19 9.06 -3.93 -17.61
N GLU A 20 9.56 -2.86 -18.19
CA GLU A 20 8.75 -1.66 -18.44
C GLU A 20 7.87 -1.90 -19.68
N PRO A 21 6.54 -1.69 -19.60
CA PRO A 21 5.67 -1.79 -20.75
C PRO A 21 5.92 -0.68 -21.76
N ALA A 22 5.62 -0.93 -23.03
CA ALA A 22 5.77 0.09 -24.10
C ALA A 22 4.91 1.34 -23.84
N HIS A 23 3.79 1.17 -23.15
CA HIS A 23 2.87 2.23 -22.73
C HIS A 23 2.57 2.04 -21.25
N PRO A 24 3.42 2.57 -20.34
CA PRO A 24 3.20 2.46 -18.90
C PRO A 24 1.88 3.10 -18.47
N LEU A 25 1.19 2.44 -17.55
CA LEU A 25 0.01 3.01 -16.90
C LEU A 25 0.43 4.17 -16.00
N ASP A 26 -0.08 5.34 -16.28
CA ASP A 26 0.17 6.56 -15.51
C ASP A 26 -0.96 6.86 -14.50
N GLU A 27 -0.84 7.99 -13.79
CA GLU A 27 -1.80 8.45 -12.81
C GLU A 27 -3.18 8.75 -13.43
N GLN A 28 -3.23 9.13 -14.70
CA GLN A 28 -4.47 9.40 -15.40
C GLN A 28 -5.20 8.10 -15.73
N GLY A 29 -4.47 7.10 -16.20
CA GLY A 29 -5.02 5.77 -16.45
C GLY A 29 -5.49 5.08 -15.16
N LEU A 30 -4.83 5.32 -14.01
CA LEU A 30 -5.30 4.83 -12.71
C LEU A 30 -6.63 5.47 -12.30
N LEU A 31 -6.86 6.75 -12.60
CA LEU A 31 -8.16 7.40 -12.39
C LEU A 31 -9.23 6.80 -13.30
N ASP A 32 -8.92 6.49 -14.58
CA ASP A 32 -9.84 5.76 -15.48
C ASP A 32 -10.25 4.41 -14.90
N LEU A 33 -9.30 3.68 -14.30
CA LEU A 33 -9.56 2.40 -13.65
C LEU A 33 -10.42 2.57 -12.38
N CYS A 34 -10.20 3.62 -11.59
CA CYS A 34 -11.10 3.95 -10.47
C CYS A 34 -12.53 4.14 -10.96
N GLN A 35 -12.73 4.88 -12.03
CA GLN A 35 -14.07 5.08 -12.62
C GLN A 35 -14.67 3.78 -13.14
N THR A 36 -13.91 3.02 -13.93
CA THR A 36 -14.33 1.74 -14.49
C THR A 36 -14.82 0.77 -13.40
N HIS A 37 -14.14 0.76 -12.26
CA HIS A 37 -14.50 -0.09 -11.14
C HIS A 37 -15.45 0.57 -10.11
N GLY A 38 -15.87 1.82 -10.33
CA GLY A 38 -16.78 2.54 -9.43
C GLY A 38 -16.16 2.88 -8.07
N LEU A 39 -14.84 3.06 -8.02
CA LEU A 39 -14.09 3.36 -6.80
C LEU A 39 -13.82 4.87 -6.67
N LYS A 40 -13.75 5.34 -5.42
CA LYS A 40 -13.55 6.76 -5.08
C LYS A 40 -12.34 6.96 -4.16
N LEU A 41 -11.37 6.06 -4.24
CA LEU A 41 -10.10 6.14 -3.52
C LEU A 41 -8.99 5.58 -4.40
N LEU A 42 -7.92 6.35 -4.55
CA LEU A 42 -6.69 5.96 -5.25
C LEU A 42 -5.49 6.26 -4.37
N GLN A 43 -4.69 5.26 -4.09
CA GLN A 43 -3.38 5.43 -3.46
C GLN A 43 -2.28 5.30 -4.52
N ILE A 44 -1.50 6.37 -4.72
CA ILE A 44 -0.36 6.39 -5.64
C ILE A 44 0.90 6.07 -4.83
N GLY A 45 1.41 4.87 -5.01
CA GLY A 45 2.61 4.35 -4.34
C GLY A 45 3.92 4.86 -4.95
N ASP A 46 5.01 4.37 -4.41
CA ASP A 46 6.36 4.73 -4.82
C ASP A 46 6.79 4.16 -6.19
N ASN A 47 6.00 3.27 -6.79
CA ASN A 47 6.16 2.84 -8.18
C ASN A 47 5.74 3.93 -9.21
N LEU A 48 5.02 4.97 -8.78
CA LEU A 48 4.79 6.23 -9.49
C LEU A 48 5.27 7.39 -8.60
N PRO A 49 6.57 7.67 -8.53
CA PRO A 49 7.16 8.55 -7.53
C PRO A 49 6.77 10.01 -7.76
N LEU A 50 5.77 10.51 -7.03
CA LEU A 50 5.18 11.84 -7.19
C LEU A 50 6.18 13.00 -7.06
N HIS A 51 7.31 12.79 -6.40
CA HIS A 51 8.36 13.80 -6.30
C HIS A 51 9.13 14.04 -7.61
N THR A 52 8.90 13.21 -8.64
CA THR A 52 9.46 13.40 -9.98
C THR A 52 8.47 14.08 -10.94
N PHE A 53 7.22 14.29 -10.50
CA PHE A 53 6.20 14.93 -11.30
C PHE A 53 6.45 16.44 -11.40
N ASP A 54 6.24 17.00 -12.58
CA ASP A 54 6.23 18.43 -12.76
C ASP A 54 4.94 19.08 -12.23
N GLU A 55 4.94 20.42 -12.16
CA GLU A 55 3.82 21.20 -11.67
C GLU A 55 2.53 20.93 -12.44
N ALA A 56 2.61 20.77 -13.75
CA ALA A 56 1.46 20.54 -14.61
C ALA A 56 0.87 19.13 -14.42
N GLN A 57 1.71 18.13 -14.17
CA GLN A 57 1.27 16.76 -13.85
C GLN A 57 0.52 16.72 -12.52
N LEU A 58 1.07 17.35 -11.47
CA LEU A 58 0.41 17.42 -10.16
C LEU A 58 -0.92 18.18 -10.25
N GLU A 59 -0.98 19.28 -10.99
CA GLU A 59 -2.20 20.05 -11.19
C GLU A 59 -3.27 19.26 -11.93
N ARG A 60 -2.92 18.57 -13.02
CA ARG A 60 -3.86 17.68 -13.74
C ARG A 60 -4.44 16.60 -12.84
N LEU A 61 -3.58 15.97 -12.01
CA LEU A 61 -4.01 14.96 -11.06
C LEU A 61 -5.01 15.49 -10.05
N VAL A 62 -4.75 16.66 -9.44
CA VAL A 62 -5.65 17.31 -8.47
C VAL A 62 -6.99 17.64 -9.11
N VAL A 63 -6.97 18.34 -10.24
CA VAL A 63 -8.18 18.81 -10.92
C VAL A 63 -9.05 17.61 -11.30
N ARG A 64 -8.45 16.59 -11.89
CA ARG A 64 -9.20 15.43 -12.33
C ARG A 64 -9.74 14.60 -11.17
N ALA A 65 -8.93 14.33 -10.16
CA ALA A 65 -9.38 13.61 -8.96
C ALA A 65 -10.57 14.33 -8.29
N ALA A 66 -10.51 15.67 -8.18
CA ALA A 66 -11.59 16.46 -7.63
C ALA A 66 -12.87 16.40 -8.49
N GLN A 67 -12.75 16.53 -9.81
CA GLN A 67 -13.89 16.42 -10.74
C GLN A 67 -14.58 15.07 -10.66
N GLU A 68 -13.81 14.01 -10.49
CA GLU A 68 -14.31 12.64 -10.41
C GLU A 68 -14.70 12.21 -8.99
N GLY A 69 -14.44 13.06 -7.99
CA GLY A 69 -14.71 12.79 -6.58
C GLY A 69 -13.85 11.62 -6.04
N VAL A 70 -12.63 11.47 -6.57
CA VAL A 70 -11.66 10.47 -6.12
C VAL A 70 -10.78 11.08 -5.04
N GLN A 71 -10.78 10.47 -3.85
CA GLN A 71 -9.84 10.79 -2.78
C GLN A 71 -8.46 10.25 -3.14
N LEU A 72 -7.43 11.07 -2.98
CA LEU A 72 -6.05 10.66 -3.18
C LEU A 72 -5.39 10.31 -1.84
N GLU A 73 -4.60 9.26 -1.85
CA GLU A 73 -3.58 8.91 -0.87
C GLU A 73 -2.25 8.74 -1.59
N ILE A 74 -1.15 9.00 -0.92
CA ILE A 74 0.17 8.96 -1.56
C ILE A 74 1.14 8.07 -0.79
N GLY A 75 2.08 7.50 -1.50
CA GLY A 75 3.10 6.62 -0.94
C GLY A 75 4.51 6.99 -1.39
N ALA A 76 5.47 6.71 -0.53
CA ALA A 76 6.90 6.88 -0.78
C ALA A 76 7.69 5.75 -0.15
N ARG A 77 8.97 5.67 -0.54
CA ARG A 77 9.98 4.84 0.14
C ARG A 77 11.21 5.68 0.50
N ARG A 78 12.15 5.08 1.21
CA ARG A 78 13.32 5.75 1.74
C ARG A 78 12.93 6.74 2.84
N PHE A 79 12.58 6.20 4.02
CA PHE A 79 12.04 6.96 5.14
C PHE A 79 13.12 7.84 5.78
N THR A 80 13.26 9.06 5.29
CA THR A 80 14.12 10.13 5.82
C THR A 80 13.28 11.36 6.15
N LEU A 81 13.74 12.18 7.08
CA LEU A 81 13.02 13.41 7.46
C LEU A 81 12.77 14.33 6.25
N GLU A 82 13.78 14.48 5.39
CA GLU A 82 13.68 15.25 4.15
C GLU A 82 12.59 14.70 3.22
N ARG A 83 12.53 13.37 3.07
CA ARG A 83 11.52 12.74 2.22
C ARG A 83 10.11 12.90 2.80
N VAL A 84 9.95 12.82 4.12
CA VAL A 84 8.67 13.06 4.80
C VAL A 84 8.23 14.51 4.62
N ASP A 85 9.12 15.48 4.75
CA ASP A 85 8.80 16.91 4.54
C ASP A 85 8.34 17.16 3.10
N LEU A 86 9.09 16.66 2.11
CA LEU A 86 8.74 16.74 0.69
C LEU A 86 7.36 16.13 0.40
N TYR A 87 7.09 14.91 0.88
CA TYR A 87 5.81 14.25 0.65
C TYR A 87 4.67 14.87 1.46
N SER A 88 4.94 15.49 2.60
CA SER A 88 3.96 16.29 3.34
C SER A 88 3.51 17.52 2.54
N ALA A 89 4.43 18.19 1.84
CA ALA A 89 4.09 19.30 0.94
C ALA A 89 3.26 18.81 -0.26
N ILE A 90 3.67 17.70 -0.90
CA ILE A 90 2.92 17.09 -2.01
C ILE A 90 1.51 16.66 -1.53
N ALA A 91 1.39 16.01 -0.37
CA ALA A 91 0.10 15.60 0.19
C ALA A 91 -0.86 16.79 0.36
N ARG A 92 -0.38 17.87 0.94
CA ARG A 92 -1.20 19.10 1.11
C ARG A 92 -1.66 19.66 -0.23
N ARG A 93 -0.77 19.70 -1.22
CA ARG A 93 -1.10 20.14 -2.57
C ARG A 93 -2.17 19.28 -3.23
N LEU A 94 -2.07 17.96 -3.09
CA LEU A 94 -3.02 17.00 -3.64
C LEU A 94 -4.30 16.85 -2.79
N GLY A 95 -4.39 17.50 -1.63
CA GLY A 95 -5.51 17.33 -0.70
C GLY A 95 -5.54 15.94 -0.05
N ALA A 96 -4.46 15.17 -0.18
CA ALA A 96 -4.32 13.86 0.45
C ALA A 96 -4.18 14.00 1.97
N LYS A 97 -4.82 13.09 2.71
CA LYS A 97 -4.79 13.07 4.18
C LYS A 97 -3.87 12.00 4.74
N LEU A 98 -3.49 11.03 3.91
CA LEU A 98 -2.65 9.90 4.30
C LEU A 98 -1.42 9.82 3.40
N ILE A 99 -0.27 9.65 4.05
CA ILE A 99 1.02 9.35 3.40
C ILE A 99 1.46 7.99 3.89
N ARG A 100 1.63 7.03 2.98
CA ARG A 100 2.22 5.72 3.28
C ARG A 100 3.73 5.77 3.03
N PHE A 101 4.52 5.18 3.93
CA PHE A 101 5.95 5.03 3.75
C PHE A 101 6.43 3.58 3.90
N VAL A 102 7.22 3.13 2.94
CA VAL A 102 8.16 2.01 3.12
C VAL A 102 9.46 2.57 3.69
N ILE A 103 9.96 1.96 4.77
CA ILE A 103 11.17 2.44 5.45
C ILE A 103 12.39 2.36 4.56
N ASP A 104 12.57 1.21 3.92
CA ASP A 104 13.77 0.85 3.16
C ASP A 104 13.76 1.38 1.73
N ASP A 105 14.94 1.42 1.15
CA ASP A 105 15.18 1.55 -0.28
C ASP A 105 16.42 0.72 -0.64
N ALA A 106 16.74 0.61 -1.92
CA ALA A 106 17.80 -0.26 -2.45
C ALA A 106 19.17 -0.14 -1.72
N ASP A 107 19.53 1.08 -1.32
CA ASP A 107 20.79 1.43 -0.65
C ASP A 107 20.60 2.04 0.75
N TYR A 108 19.37 2.00 1.28
CA TYR A 108 19.01 2.65 2.53
C TYR A 108 18.24 1.69 3.47
N HIS A 109 18.92 1.29 4.56
CA HIS A 109 18.40 0.34 5.54
C HIS A 109 18.69 0.84 6.97
N PRO A 110 17.91 1.82 7.48
CA PRO A 110 18.15 2.41 8.80
C PRO A 110 17.90 1.41 9.94
N THR A 111 18.58 1.61 11.08
CA THR A 111 18.31 0.83 12.30
C THR A 111 16.97 1.21 12.93
N PRO A 112 16.37 0.37 13.80
CA PRO A 112 15.14 0.72 14.51
C PRO A 112 15.26 2.03 15.31
N GLU A 113 16.42 2.31 15.91
CA GLU A 113 16.67 3.54 16.66
C GLU A 113 16.65 4.76 15.75
N ALA A 114 17.29 4.66 14.58
CA ALA A 114 17.29 5.74 13.59
C ALA A 114 15.87 5.99 13.05
N VAL A 115 15.08 4.95 12.79
CA VAL A 115 13.68 5.07 12.38
C VAL A 115 12.86 5.75 13.49
N SER A 116 13.02 5.34 14.75
CA SER A 116 12.31 5.92 15.88
C SER A 116 12.63 7.41 16.05
N GLU A 117 13.88 7.81 15.80
CA GLU A 117 14.28 9.22 15.86
C GLU A 117 13.65 10.02 14.74
N ILE A 118 13.66 9.52 13.50
CA ILE A 118 12.98 10.17 12.36
C ILE A 118 11.48 10.29 12.63
N LEU A 119 10.83 9.23 13.15
CA LEU A 119 9.40 9.26 13.49
C LEU A 119 9.07 10.38 14.47
N ARG A 120 9.86 10.56 15.54
CA ARG A 120 9.66 11.68 16.49
C ARG A 120 9.83 13.05 15.83
N GLN A 121 10.84 13.19 14.97
CA GLN A 121 11.11 14.44 14.26
C GLN A 121 10.04 14.76 13.20
N CYS A 122 9.35 13.75 12.66
CA CYS A 122 8.28 13.95 11.68
C CYS A 122 7.00 14.52 12.28
N VAL A 123 6.72 14.35 13.58
CA VAL A 123 5.43 14.73 14.18
C VAL A 123 5.01 16.17 13.86
N PRO A 124 5.89 17.20 13.96
CA PRO A 124 5.52 18.56 13.61
C PRO A 124 5.23 18.77 12.12
N LEU A 125 5.76 17.93 11.23
CA LEU A 125 5.54 18.02 9.79
C LEU A 125 4.15 17.51 9.36
N LEU A 126 3.47 16.74 10.22
CA LEU A 126 2.23 16.03 9.93
C LEU A 126 0.97 16.84 10.27
N ASP A 127 1.02 18.18 10.28
CA ASP A 127 -0.18 18.95 10.57
C ASP A 127 -1.28 18.72 9.51
N GLY A 128 -2.43 18.20 9.98
CA GLY A 128 -3.55 17.78 9.14
C GLY A 128 -3.33 16.50 8.32
N LEU A 129 -2.21 15.77 8.54
CA LEU A 129 -1.85 14.55 7.82
C LEU A 129 -1.73 13.36 8.78
N THR A 130 -1.95 12.17 8.23
CA THR A 130 -1.66 10.90 8.87
C THR A 130 -0.50 10.22 8.14
N LEU A 131 0.47 9.72 8.88
CA LEU A 131 1.59 8.94 8.37
C LEU A 131 1.37 7.47 8.69
N GLY A 132 1.29 6.63 7.68
CA GLY A 132 1.25 5.17 7.80
C GLY A 132 2.60 4.56 7.44
N ILE A 133 3.26 3.91 8.40
CA ILE A 133 4.47 3.12 8.11
C ILE A 133 4.03 1.71 7.74
N GLU A 134 4.43 1.26 6.56
CA GLU A 134 4.06 -0.07 6.08
C GLU A 134 4.92 -1.14 6.74
N ASN A 135 4.25 -2.20 7.25
CA ASN A 135 4.97 -3.42 7.63
C ASN A 135 5.55 -4.10 6.38
N HIS A 136 6.80 -4.46 6.47
CA HIS A 136 7.57 -5.06 5.38
C HIS A 136 8.42 -6.24 5.89
N ASP A 137 9.25 -6.80 5.04
CA ASP A 137 9.99 -8.05 5.26
C ASP A 137 11.16 -7.94 6.26
N ARG A 138 11.61 -6.74 6.62
CA ARG A 138 12.80 -6.57 7.46
C ARG A 138 12.53 -6.47 8.97
N PHE A 139 11.47 -5.80 9.36
CA PHE A 139 11.16 -5.60 10.79
C PHE A 139 10.03 -6.52 11.25
N PRO A 140 10.23 -7.27 12.35
CA PRO A 140 9.11 -7.91 13.05
C PRO A 140 8.03 -6.90 13.45
N ALA A 141 6.78 -7.34 13.44
CA ALA A 141 5.64 -6.49 13.79
C ALA A 141 5.77 -5.84 15.18
N ALA A 142 6.30 -6.57 16.15
CA ALA A 142 6.55 -6.03 17.49
C ALA A 142 7.55 -4.86 17.47
N THR A 143 8.62 -4.96 16.68
CA THR A 143 9.60 -3.87 16.53
C THR A 143 8.96 -2.64 15.87
N LEU A 144 8.15 -2.84 14.84
CA LEU A 144 7.44 -1.73 14.19
C LEU A 144 6.46 -1.06 15.16
N ARG A 145 5.73 -1.84 15.95
CA ARG A 145 4.86 -1.33 17.02
C ARG A 145 5.63 -0.44 17.99
N GLU A 146 6.75 -0.93 18.52
CA GLU A 146 7.58 -0.19 19.50
C GLU A 146 8.09 1.13 18.92
N MET A 147 8.57 1.13 17.68
CA MET A 147 9.00 2.35 16.99
C MET A 147 7.88 3.39 16.89
N ILE A 148 6.68 2.99 16.49
CA ILE A 148 5.53 3.90 16.33
C ILE A 148 5.02 4.40 17.69
N GLU A 149 4.85 3.51 18.67
CA GLU A 149 4.39 3.87 20.01
C GLU A 149 5.36 4.83 20.72
N SER A 150 6.66 4.75 20.43
CA SER A 150 7.69 5.64 21.00
C SER A 150 7.47 7.12 20.65
N THR A 151 6.65 7.42 19.64
CA THR A 151 6.33 8.81 19.23
C THR A 151 5.27 9.46 20.10
N GLY A 152 4.41 8.67 20.75
CA GLY A 152 3.24 9.16 21.49
C GLY A 152 2.21 9.90 20.62
N SER A 153 2.35 9.87 19.29
CA SER A 153 1.52 10.63 18.35
C SER A 153 0.41 9.76 17.77
N ASN A 154 -0.82 10.27 17.75
CA ASN A 154 -1.94 9.64 17.05
C ASN A 154 -1.93 9.87 15.53
N ARG A 155 -1.06 10.76 15.04
CA ARG A 155 -0.89 11.05 13.60
C ARG A 155 0.01 10.03 12.88
N ILE A 156 0.69 9.17 13.62
CA ILE A 156 1.55 8.12 13.08
C ILE A 156 0.93 6.77 13.40
N GLY A 157 0.83 5.92 12.41
CA GLY A 157 0.29 4.57 12.55
C GLY A 157 0.91 3.60 11.55
N VAL A 158 0.25 2.48 11.36
CA VAL A 158 0.66 1.42 10.45
C VAL A 158 -0.20 1.45 9.18
N CYS A 159 0.43 1.40 8.02
CA CYS A 159 -0.17 0.88 6.83
C CYS A 159 0.00 -0.65 6.88
N LEU A 160 -1.06 -1.37 7.26
CA LEU A 160 -0.99 -2.80 7.43
C LEU A 160 -1.10 -3.50 6.08
N ASP A 161 -0.01 -4.12 5.62
CA ASP A 161 0.00 -5.02 4.48
C ASP A 161 -0.18 -6.46 4.95
N THR A 162 -1.08 -7.18 4.30
CA THR A 162 -1.50 -8.53 4.71
C THR A 162 -0.52 -9.63 4.32
N ALA A 163 0.49 -9.35 3.49
CA ALA A 163 1.42 -10.33 2.95
C ALA A 163 2.89 -10.05 3.27
N ASN A 164 3.30 -8.77 3.35
CA ASN A 164 4.72 -8.41 3.39
C ASN A 164 5.48 -9.00 4.60
N SER A 165 4.83 -9.11 5.77
CA SER A 165 5.46 -9.69 6.97
C SER A 165 5.76 -11.20 6.86
N LEU A 166 5.28 -11.90 5.83
CA LEU A 166 5.72 -13.26 5.52
C LEU A 166 7.24 -13.29 5.28
N GLY A 167 7.82 -12.23 4.69
CA GLY A 167 9.27 -12.09 4.53
C GLY A 167 10.02 -11.97 5.86
N ALA A 168 9.39 -11.44 6.91
CA ALA A 168 9.91 -11.43 8.28
C ALA A 168 9.64 -12.74 9.05
N GLY A 169 9.02 -13.73 8.41
CA GLY A 169 8.65 -15.01 9.04
C GLY A 169 7.42 -14.94 9.93
N GLU A 170 6.57 -13.92 9.78
CA GLU A 170 5.37 -13.72 10.59
C GLU A 170 4.08 -13.96 9.81
N GLY A 171 3.19 -14.75 10.39
CA GLY A 171 1.83 -14.93 9.88
C GLY A 171 0.90 -13.78 10.31
N LEU A 172 -0.23 -13.65 9.58
CA LEU A 172 -1.18 -12.54 9.74
C LEU A 172 -1.71 -12.38 11.18
N ASP A 173 -1.96 -13.47 11.91
CA ASP A 173 -2.44 -13.39 13.30
C ASP A 173 -1.43 -12.72 14.24
N THR A 174 -0.13 -12.96 14.01
CA THR A 174 0.94 -12.27 14.77
C THR A 174 0.96 -10.79 14.41
N VAL A 175 0.89 -10.47 13.12
CA VAL A 175 0.86 -9.08 12.62
C VAL A 175 -0.36 -8.34 13.18
N LEU A 176 -1.55 -8.94 13.14
CA LEU A 176 -2.77 -8.33 13.66
C LEU A 176 -2.69 -8.09 15.18
N ARG A 177 -2.20 -9.05 15.94
CA ARG A 177 -2.04 -8.90 17.39
C ARG A 177 -1.17 -7.69 17.76
N GLU A 178 -0.10 -7.46 17.01
CA GLU A 178 0.85 -6.37 17.29
C GLU A 178 0.41 -5.03 16.68
N LEU A 179 -0.12 -5.04 15.44
CA LEU A 179 -0.28 -3.83 14.65
C LEU A 179 -1.72 -3.35 14.47
N ALA A 180 -2.74 -4.19 14.68
CA ALA A 180 -4.13 -3.78 14.46
C ALA A 180 -4.52 -2.50 15.23
N PRO A 181 -4.12 -2.29 16.52
CA PRO A 181 -4.45 -1.06 17.24
C PRO A 181 -3.82 0.21 16.64
N LEU A 182 -2.76 0.07 15.86
CA LEU A 182 -2.04 1.17 15.23
C LEU A 182 -2.39 1.36 13.75
N THR A 183 -3.20 0.48 13.17
CA THR A 183 -3.50 0.48 11.74
C THR A 183 -4.35 1.70 11.34
N VAL A 184 -3.85 2.50 10.41
CA VAL A 184 -4.51 3.69 9.84
C VAL A 184 -4.92 3.50 8.38
N ASN A 185 -4.30 2.55 7.69
CA ASN A 185 -4.57 2.16 6.31
C ASN A 185 -4.33 0.67 6.14
N LEU A 186 -5.04 0.03 5.23
CA LEU A 186 -4.95 -1.41 4.98
C LEU A 186 -4.60 -1.66 3.51
N HIS A 187 -3.54 -2.45 3.28
CA HIS A 187 -3.24 -3.04 1.98
C HIS A 187 -3.72 -4.49 1.96
N ILE A 188 -4.72 -4.75 1.12
CA ILE A 188 -5.27 -6.10 0.93
C ILE A 188 -4.52 -6.75 -0.21
N LYS A 189 -3.70 -7.72 0.13
CA LYS A 189 -2.87 -8.49 -0.78
C LYS A 189 -3.04 -9.97 -0.44
N ASP A 190 -3.75 -10.70 -1.30
CA ASP A 190 -3.98 -12.14 -1.09
C ASP A 190 -2.87 -12.98 -1.71
N PHE A 191 -2.58 -14.08 -1.09
CA PHE A 191 -1.49 -14.97 -1.45
C PHE A 191 -1.86 -16.42 -1.17
N HIS A 192 -1.12 -17.35 -1.76
CA HIS A 192 -1.24 -18.79 -1.50
C HIS A 192 0.13 -19.38 -1.16
N ILE A 193 0.16 -20.19 -0.11
CA ILE A 193 1.35 -20.98 0.25
C ILE A 193 1.14 -22.39 -0.26
N ALA A 194 1.88 -22.78 -1.29
CA ALA A 194 1.79 -24.09 -1.91
C ALA A 194 3.04 -24.92 -1.62
N ARG A 195 2.84 -26.22 -1.34
CA ARG A 195 3.95 -27.15 -1.29
C ARG A 195 4.48 -27.41 -2.71
N VAL A 196 5.80 -27.36 -2.87
CA VAL A 196 6.43 -27.66 -4.17
C VAL A 196 6.22 -29.13 -4.57
N PRO A 197 6.21 -29.48 -5.88
CA PRO A 197 5.88 -30.83 -6.35
C PRO A 197 6.77 -31.95 -5.79
N HIS A 198 8.04 -31.67 -5.54
CA HIS A 198 8.98 -32.65 -4.94
C HIS A 198 8.89 -32.69 -3.40
N LEU A 199 7.93 -32.03 -2.76
CA LEU A 199 7.58 -32.04 -1.33
C LEU A 199 8.64 -31.44 -0.38
N MET A 200 9.75 -30.93 -0.88
CA MET A 200 10.88 -30.39 -0.07
C MET A 200 10.87 -28.86 -0.06
N GLY A 201 9.76 -28.24 0.34
CA GLY A 201 9.66 -26.81 0.46
C GLY A 201 8.26 -26.27 0.13
N PHE A 202 8.15 -24.94 0.17
CA PHE A 202 6.94 -24.19 -0.15
C PHE A 202 7.28 -23.00 -1.06
N THR A 203 6.33 -22.60 -1.88
CA THR A 203 6.31 -21.32 -2.57
C THR A 203 5.22 -20.44 -1.99
N VAL A 204 5.46 -19.14 -2.00
CA VAL A 204 4.45 -18.13 -1.70
C VAL A 204 4.20 -17.35 -2.98
N GLU A 205 2.95 -17.30 -3.43
CA GLU A 205 2.56 -16.62 -4.67
C GLU A 205 1.31 -15.80 -4.44
N GLY A 206 1.22 -14.63 -5.11
CA GLY A 206 0.00 -13.83 -5.09
C GLY A 206 -1.20 -14.57 -5.68
N ARG A 207 -2.39 -14.16 -5.25
CA ARG A 207 -3.69 -14.62 -5.77
C ARG A 207 -4.67 -13.44 -5.83
N PRO A 208 -5.70 -13.53 -6.67
CA PRO A 208 -6.83 -12.61 -6.55
C PRO A 208 -7.44 -12.70 -5.14
N ALA A 209 -7.88 -11.57 -4.59
CA ALA A 209 -8.50 -11.56 -3.28
C ALA A 209 -9.67 -12.54 -3.21
N GLY A 210 -9.72 -13.34 -2.15
CA GLY A 210 -10.70 -14.40 -1.94
C GLY A 210 -10.37 -15.73 -2.64
N GLN A 211 -9.25 -15.83 -3.35
CA GLN A 211 -8.81 -17.07 -4.00
C GLN A 211 -7.48 -17.61 -3.40
N GLY A 212 -6.96 -16.92 -2.42
CA GLY A 212 -5.74 -17.31 -1.71
C GLY A 212 -6.02 -17.82 -0.29
N SER A 213 -5.10 -17.49 0.60
CA SER A 213 -5.12 -17.90 2.02
C SER A 213 -5.58 -16.79 2.96
N LEU A 214 -5.84 -15.58 2.47
CA LEU A 214 -6.26 -14.44 3.27
C LEU A 214 -7.74 -14.54 3.64
N ASP A 215 -8.02 -14.64 4.94
CA ASP A 215 -9.40 -14.52 5.47
C ASP A 215 -9.78 -13.04 5.65
N VAL A 216 -10.28 -12.42 4.57
CA VAL A 216 -10.69 -11.00 4.57
C VAL A 216 -11.79 -10.71 5.61
N PRO A 217 -12.86 -11.52 5.76
CA PRO A 217 -13.83 -11.32 6.82
C PRO A 217 -13.24 -11.31 8.22
N HIS A 218 -12.31 -12.22 8.53
CA HIS A 218 -11.62 -12.26 9.81
C HIS A 218 -10.76 -10.99 10.02
N LEU A 219 -9.97 -10.61 9.03
CA LEU A 219 -9.15 -9.39 9.05
C LEU A 219 -10.00 -8.14 9.37
N LEU A 220 -11.09 -7.94 8.63
CA LEU A 220 -11.96 -6.79 8.82
C LEU A 220 -12.66 -6.79 10.18
N LYS A 221 -13.03 -7.98 10.69
CA LYS A 221 -13.61 -8.13 12.03
C LYS A 221 -12.62 -7.72 13.14
N GLN A 222 -11.32 -7.92 12.94
CA GLN A 222 -10.30 -7.48 13.90
C GLN A 222 -10.10 -5.95 13.87
N LEU A 223 -10.16 -5.33 12.70
CA LEU A 223 -9.89 -3.90 12.53
C LEU A 223 -11.10 -3.01 12.82
N ALA A 224 -12.31 -3.43 12.48
CA ALA A 224 -13.52 -2.62 12.56
C ALA A 224 -13.80 -2.02 13.97
N PRO A 225 -13.64 -2.75 15.10
CA PRO A 225 -13.89 -2.20 16.43
C PRO A 225 -12.93 -1.06 16.82
N LEU A 226 -11.73 -1.01 16.23
CA LEU A 226 -10.67 -0.08 16.58
C LEU A 226 -10.90 1.32 15.98
N ARG A 227 -11.74 1.44 14.95
CA ARG A 227 -12.18 2.69 14.30
C ARG A 227 -11.04 3.65 13.90
N ARG A 228 -9.86 3.12 13.63
CA ARG A 228 -8.68 3.90 13.26
C ARG A 228 -8.33 3.76 11.78
N CYS A 229 -8.59 2.61 11.19
CA CYS A 229 -8.39 2.32 9.78
C CYS A 229 -9.60 2.78 8.97
N GLU A 230 -9.47 3.87 8.22
CA GLU A 230 -10.57 4.46 7.45
C GLU A 230 -10.57 4.01 5.99
N THR A 231 -9.43 3.57 5.48
CA THR A 231 -9.23 3.22 4.07
C THR A 231 -8.53 1.88 3.91
N ALA A 232 -8.89 1.19 2.84
CA ALA A 232 -8.24 -0.02 2.40
C ALA A 232 -8.03 0.04 0.89
N VAL A 233 -6.89 -0.41 0.40
CA VAL A 233 -6.60 -0.50 -1.02
C VAL A 233 -6.25 -1.94 -1.41
N LEU A 234 -6.66 -2.31 -2.61
CA LEU A 234 -6.24 -3.57 -3.22
C LEU A 234 -4.81 -3.43 -3.72
N GLU A 235 -3.98 -4.42 -3.42
CA GLU A 235 -2.69 -4.64 -4.07
C GLU A 235 -2.57 -6.06 -4.59
N LEU A 236 -1.77 -6.27 -5.63
CA LEU A 236 -1.59 -7.58 -6.25
C LEU A 236 -0.11 -7.96 -6.34
N TRP A 237 0.16 -9.23 -6.08
CA TRP A 237 1.39 -9.91 -6.45
C TRP A 237 1.12 -10.85 -7.62
N THR A 238 0.85 -10.30 -8.78
CA THR A 238 0.56 -11.10 -9.98
C THR A 238 1.83 -11.84 -10.43
N PRO A 239 1.88 -13.17 -10.37
CA PRO A 239 3.02 -13.90 -10.89
C PRO A 239 3.15 -13.70 -12.40
N PRO A 240 4.39 -13.51 -12.92
CA PRO A 240 4.60 -13.24 -14.32
C PRO A 240 4.18 -14.42 -15.20
N GLU A 241 3.68 -14.11 -16.38
CA GLU A 241 3.42 -15.03 -17.48
C GLU A 241 4.64 -15.08 -18.44
N ARG A 242 4.47 -15.75 -19.58
CA ARG A 242 5.53 -15.93 -20.54
C ARG A 242 5.92 -14.62 -21.25
N THR A 243 4.97 -13.71 -21.39
CA THR A 243 5.19 -12.36 -21.93
C THR A 243 4.72 -11.31 -20.94
N LEU A 244 5.21 -10.08 -21.09
CA LEU A 244 4.76 -8.95 -20.26
C LEU A 244 3.29 -8.63 -20.55
N GLU A 245 2.89 -8.70 -21.82
CA GLU A 245 1.50 -8.45 -22.26
C GLU A 245 0.53 -9.44 -21.61
N ASP A 246 0.88 -10.74 -21.57
CA ASP A 246 0.07 -11.76 -20.91
C ASP A 246 0.00 -11.52 -19.39
N THR A 247 1.10 -11.05 -18.79
CA THR A 247 1.16 -10.70 -17.35
C THR A 247 0.24 -9.52 -17.04
N ILE A 248 0.29 -8.47 -17.85
CA ILE A 248 -0.58 -7.28 -17.72
C ILE A 248 -2.06 -7.66 -17.92
N ALA A 249 -2.35 -8.49 -18.92
CA ALA A 249 -3.72 -8.98 -19.12
C ALA A 249 -4.24 -9.79 -17.93
N LYS A 250 -3.41 -10.66 -17.36
CA LYS A 250 -3.72 -11.41 -16.13
C LYS A 250 -3.93 -10.48 -14.92
N GLU A 251 -3.07 -9.48 -14.75
CA GLU A 251 -3.18 -8.49 -13.68
C GLU A 251 -4.53 -7.77 -13.72
N ALA A 252 -4.97 -7.32 -14.92
CA ALA A 252 -6.26 -6.68 -15.09
C ALA A 252 -7.44 -7.61 -14.75
N VAL A 253 -7.38 -8.88 -15.14
CA VAL A 253 -8.39 -9.90 -14.78
C VAL A 253 -8.41 -10.11 -13.26
N TRP A 254 -7.25 -10.23 -12.62
CA TRP A 254 -7.13 -10.42 -11.19
C TRP A 254 -7.63 -9.22 -10.39
N ALA A 255 -7.38 -8.00 -10.87
CA ALA A 255 -7.92 -6.79 -10.26
C ALA A 255 -9.46 -6.80 -10.26
N GLY A 256 -10.09 -7.12 -11.40
CA GLY A 256 -11.55 -7.24 -11.50
C GLY A 256 -12.11 -8.29 -10.54
N GLN A 257 -11.57 -9.51 -10.57
CA GLN A 257 -11.99 -10.60 -9.66
C GLN A 257 -11.86 -10.23 -8.18
N SER A 258 -10.74 -9.59 -7.81
CA SER A 258 -10.49 -9.16 -6.44
C SER A 258 -11.48 -8.10 -5.99
N LEU A 259 -11.77 -7.11 -6.83
CA LEU A 259 -12.72 -6.04 -6.51
C LEU A 259 -14.16 -6.57 -6.42
N ASP A 260 -14.57 -7.49 -7.27
CA ASP A 260 -15.89 -8.12 -7.21
C ASP A 260 -16.07 -8.88 -5.88
N TYR A 261 -15.01 -9.57 -5.41
CA TYR A 261 -15.03 -10.24 -4.11
C TYR A 261 -15.02 -9.25 -2.93
N LEU A 262 -14.24 -8.17 -3.01
CA LEU A 262 -14.04 -7.25 -1.89
C LEU A 262 -15.19 -6.26 -1.68
N LYS A 263 -15.78 -5.72 -2.74
CA LYS A 263 -16.82 -4.68 -2.65
C LYS A 263 -17.92 -4.93 -1.64
N PRO A 264 -18.49 -6.15 -1.50
CA PRO A 264 -19.53 -6.42 -0.52
C PRO A 264 -19.14 -6.17 0.94
N PHE A 265 -17.86 -6.19 1.26
CA PHE A 265 -17.36 -5.97 2.62
C PHE A 265 -17.15 -4.49 2.98
N PHE A 266 -17.21 -3.59 1.98
CA PHE A 266 -16.88 -2.16 2.12
C PHE A 266 -18.06 -1.22 1.77
N SER A 267 -19.26 -1.72 1.77
CA SER A 267 -20.49 -0.94 1.54
C SER A 267 -20.90 -0.10 2.76
#